data_6477c05d980355c5de11d1ba7d9a29e0
#
_entry.id   6477c05d980355c5de11d1ba7d9a29e0
#
_cell.length_a   1.000
_cell.length_b   1.000
_cell.length_c   1.000
_cell.angle_alpha   90.00
_cell.angle_beta   90.00
_cell.angle_gamma   90.00
#
_symmetry.space_group_name_H-M   'P 1'
#
loop_
_entity.id
_entity.type
_entity.pdbx_description
1 polymer ?
#
loop_
_entity_poly.entity_id
_entity_poly.type
_entity_poly.pdbx_seq_one_letter_code
_entity_poly.pdbx_strand_id
1 'polypeptide(L)'
;MLERVETETDLTTMTDPEYEISTRAYCKMMMHAAKYPSSSINGVLLAKKTEDRNLLYVDCIPLFHINTALAPMVEVALAQLENEVSRSGLRIAGFYHAHDNLRDNHVDTFSQKIADKIAENIPGTLLVTIDSKKLSLNLENHALILHQHETGSGKWKRREGSSVRLEHDGVTLQCASAVLHKKIYRDIVDFDTHLDDIALVRWLTARLNLIFLCFRITRM
;
A
#
# COMPACT_ATOMS: atom_id res chain seq x y z
N MET A 1 16.76 41.09 44.38
CA MET A 1 15.69 40.09 44.20
C MET A 1 15.38 40.08 42.70
N LEU A 2 16.03 39.20 42.00
CA LEU A 2 15.86 39.08 40.55
C LEU A 2 15.15 37.72 40.31
N GLU A 3 13.89 37.78 39.95
CA GLU A 3 13.08 36.62 39.53
C GLU A 3 13.64 36.09 38.23
N ARG A 4 13.98 34.82 38.23
CA ARG A 4 14.38 34.04 37.08
C ARG A 4 13.11 33.57 36.38
N VAL A 5 12.78 34.18 35.26
CA VAL A 5 11.74 33.69 34.37
C VAL A 5 12.30 32.42 33.69
N GLU A 6 11.83 31.28 34.12
CA GLU A 6 12.04 30.02 33.39
C GLU A 6 11.17 30.03 32.16
N THR A 7 11.79 30.17 31.01
CA THR A 7 11.11 29.93 29.72
C THR A 7 10.86 28.44 29.61
N GLU A 8 9.61 28.02 29.79
CA GLU A 8 9.12 26.73 29.36
C GLU A 8 9.37 26.60 27.86
N THR A 9 10.34 25.81 27.49
CA THR A 9 10.55 25.33 26.13
C THR A 9 9.37 24.45 25.78
N ASP A 10 8.51 24.98 24.92
CA ASP A 10 7.38 24.32 24.29
C ASP A 10 7.89 23.01 23.67
N LEU A 11 7.62 21.87 24.32
CA LEU A 11 7.80 20.54 23.76
C LEU A 11 6.71 20.41 22.69
N THR A 12 7.04 20.86 21.50
CA THR A 12 6.24 20.57 20.30
C THR A 12 6.03 19.07 20.25
N THR A 13 4.87 18.61 20.63
CA THR A 13 4.43 17.23 20.47
C THR A 13 4.60 16.87 19.00
N MET A 14 5.66 16.12 18.69
CA MET A 14 5.85 15.55 17.36
C MET A 14 4.67 14.63 17.10
N THR A 15 3.66 15.14 16.43
CA THR A 15 2.54 14.32 15.96
C THR A 15 3.13 13.26 15.04
N ASP A 16 2.77 12.01 15.32
CA ASP A 16 3.15 10.88 14.48
C ASP A 16 2.74 11.15 13.01
N PRO A 17 3.58 10.77 12.03
CA PRO A 17 3.26 11.01 10.63
C PRO A 17 1.93 10.37 10.27
N GLU A 18 1.06 11.15 9.66
CA GLU A 18 -0.23 10.69 9.16
C GLU A 18 -0.02 10.06 7.77
N TYR A 19 -0.50 8.83 7.58
CA TYR A 19 -0.42 8.13 6.31
C TYR A 19 -1.74 8.19 5.59
N GLU A 20 -1.75 8.79 4.41
CA GLU A 20 -2.93 8.86 3.56
C GLU A 20 -2.79 7.91 2.37
N ILE A 21 -3.81 7.05 2.18
CA ILE A 21 -3.87 6.09 1.09
C ILE A 21 -4.99 6.49 0.14
N SER A 22 -4.63 6.72 -1.13
CA SER A 22 -5.61 7.12 -2.15
C SER A 22 -6.63 6.02 -2.44
N THR A 23 -7.80 6.42 -2.90
CA THR A 23 -8.85 5.52 -3.40
C THR A 23 -8.31 4.53 -4.42
N ARG A 24 -7.42 4.99 -5.31
CA ARG A 24 -6.80 4.14 -6.34
C ARG A 24 -5.93 3.06 -5.73
N ALA A 25 -5.01 3.42 -4.84
CA ALA A 25 -4.11 2.47 -4.19
C ALA A 25 -4.91 1.43 -3.40
N TYR A 26 -5.90 1.87 -2.63
CA TYR A 26 -6.74 0.99 -1.84
C TYR A 26 -7.54 0.01 -2.72
N CYS A 27 -8.25 0.51 -3.75
CA CYS A 27 -9.01 -0.35 -4.67
C CYS A 27 -8.13 -1.39 -5.37
N LYS A 28 -6.94 -1.01 -5.83
CA LYS A 28 -6.02 -1.95 -6.49
C LYS A 28 -5.53 -3.05 -5.55
N MET A 29 -5.20 -2.73 -4.30
CA MET A 29 -4.86 -3.73 -3.28
C MET A 29 -6.01 -4.70 -3.04
N MET A 30 -7.24 -4.20 -2.88
CA MET A 30 -8.43 -5.04 -2.69
C MET A 30 -8.72 -5.90 -3.91
N MET A 31 -8.55 -5.36 -5.12
CA MET A 31 -8.69 -6.13 -6.36
C MET A 31 -7.66 -7.26 -6.46
N HIS A 32 -6.41 -6.99 -6.12
CA HIS A 32 -5.35 -7.99 -6.15
C HIS A 32 -5.67 -9.15 -5.21
N ALA A 33 -6.05 -8.85 -3.96
CA ALA A 33 -6.46 -9.86 -2.99
C ALA A 33 -7.71 -10.65 -3.43
N ALA A 34 -8.69 -9.97 -4.06
CA ALA A 34 -9.90 -10.64 -4.55
C ALA A 34 -9.66 -11.51 -5.78
N LYS A 35 -8.67 -11.19 -6.60
CA LYS A 35 -8.30 -12.02 -7.77
C LYS A 35 -7.66 -13.34 -7.36
N TYR A 36 -6.86 -13.33 -6.32
CA TYR A 36 -6.08 -14.48 -5.84
C TYR A 36 -6.37 -14.81 -4.37
N PRO A 37 -7.61 -15.18 -4.03
CA PRO A 37 -8.04 -15.30 -2.64
C PRO A 37 -7.41 -16.48 -1.87
N SER A 38 -6.80 -17.42 -2.58
CA SER A 38 -6.13 -18.60 -2.02
C SER A 38 -4.61 -18.55 -2.13
N SER A 39 -4.06 -17.40 -2.51
CA SER A 39 -2.63 -17.22 -2.70
C SER A 39 -2.10 -16.09 -1.83
N SER A 40 -0.86 -16.22 -1.41
CA SER A 40 -0.13 -15.08 -0.88
C SER A 40 0.11 -14.07 -2.01
N ILE A 41 -0.22 -12.82 -1.76
CA ILE A 41 -0.01 -11.74 -2.73
C ILE A 41 0.88 -10.66 -2.16
N ASN A 42 1.57 -9.95 -3.03
CA ASN A 42 2.33 -8.79 -2.61
C ASN A 42 2.48 -7.74 -3.72
N GLY A 43 2.96 -6.57 -3.35
CA GLY A 43 3.24 -5.49 -4.28
C GLY A 43 3.82 -4.26 -3.58
N VAL A 44 4.14 -3.25 -4.36
CA VAL A 44 4.71 -2.00 -3.86
C VAL A 44 3.69 -0.88 -3.79
N LEU A 45 3.90 0.03 -2.85
CA LEU A 45 3.15 1.26 -2.69
C LEU A 45 3.94 2.44 -3.22
N LEU A 46 3.28 3.27 -4.02
CA LEU A 46 3.87 4.44 -4.64
C LEU A 46 3.39 5.71 -3.94
N ALA A 47 4.33 6.54 -3.49
CA ALA A 47 4.04 7.83 -2.90
C ALA A 47 4.56 8.98 -3.76
N LYS A 48 3.91 10.14 -3.65
CA LYS A 48 4.44 11.39 -4.16
C LYS A 48 5.64 11.81 -3.34
N LYS A 49 6.63 12.39 -3.99
CA LYS A 49 7.74 13.06 -3.31
C LYS A 49 7.18 14.37 -2.71
N THR A 50 6.97 14.39 -1.39
CA THR A 50 6.58 15.59 -0.65
C THR A 50 7.77 16.10 0.16
N GLU A 51 7.78 17.38 0.47
CA GLU A 51 8.81 17.97 1.34
C GLU A 51 8.51 17.69 2.82
N ASP A 52 7.25 17.41 3.13
CA ASP A 52 6.77 17.08 4.46
C ASP A 52 7.01 15.61 4.83
N ARG A 53 6.97 15.31 6.12
CA ARG A 53 7.07 13.94 6.66
C ARG A 53 5.86 13.08 6.34
N ASN A 54 4.75 13.67 5.91
CA ASN A 54 3.51 12.98 5.56
C ASN A 54 3.64 12.35 4.18
N LEU A 55 3.38 11.05 4.08
CA LEU A 55 3.43 10.33 2.82
C LEU A 55 2.01 10.09 2.29
N LEU A 56 1.74 10.64 1.09
CA LEU A 56 0.53 10.35 0.35
C LEU A 56 0.79 9.19 -0.62
N TYR A 57 0.21 8.03 -0.34
CA TYR A 57 0.29 6.85 -1.18
C TYR A 57 -0.76 6.92 -2.30
N VAL A 58 -0.34 7.33 -3.48
CA VAL A 58 -1.22 7.66 -4.61
C VAL A 58 -1.58 6.47 -5.49
N ASP A 59 -0.76 5.42 -5.48
CA ASP A 59 -0.98 4.21 -6.28
C ASP A 59 -0.28 3.00 -5.65
N CYS A 60 -0.59 1.81 -6.14
CA CYS A 60 0.18 0.61 -5.87
C CYS A 60 0.39 -0.19 -7.15
N ILE A 61 1.42 -1.02 -7.16
CA ILE A 61 1.70 -1.94 -8.25
C ILE A 61 1.72 -3.36 -7.72
N PRO A 62 0.77 -4.20 -8.15
CA PRO A 62 0.75 -5.62 -7.85
C PRO A 62 1.98 -6.32 -8.43
N LEU A 63 2.65 -7.16 -7.65
CA LEU A 63 3.84 -7.87 -8.08
C LEU A 63 3.60 -9.35 -8.26
N PHE A 64 3.32 -10.06 -7.18
CA PHE A 64 3.29 -11.52 -7.19
C PHE A 64 2.04 -12.06 -6.52
N HIS A 65 1.58 -13.20 -7.03
CA HIS A 65 0.51 -14.02 -6.45
C HIS A 65 0.91 -15.48 -6.26
N ILE A 66 2.14 -15.82 -6.59
CA ILE A 66 2.76 -17.10 -6.27
C ILE A 66 3.82 -16.94 -5.19
N ASN A 67 4.18 -18.04 -4.54
CA ASN A 67 5.18 -18.01 -3.48
C ASN A 67 6.55 -17.59 -4.03
N THR A 68 6.94 -16.37 -3.75
CA THR A 68 8.17 -15.74 -4.23
C THR A 68 9.38 -16.13 -3.37
N ALA A 69 9.66 -17.42 -3.26
CA ALA A 69 10.90 -17.87 -2.62
C ALA A 69 12.16 -17.45 -3.42
N LEU A 70 12.01 -16.91 -4.63
CA LEU A 70 13.10 -16.55 -5.53
C LEU A 70 13.33 -15.04 -5.56
N ALA A 71 14.30 -14.57 -4.76
CA ALA A 71 14.76 -13.19 -4.72
C ALA A 71 15.06 -12.54 -6.10
N PRO A 72 15.64 -13.23 -7.11
CA PRO A 72 15.99 -12.62 -8.39
C PRO A 72 14.83 -11.99 -9.13
N MET A 73 13.63 -12.58 -9.08
CA MET A 73 12.45 -12.05 -9.79
C MET A 73 11.96 -10.73 -9.19
N VAL A 74 12.07 -10.57 -7.88
CA VAL A 74 11.76 -9.33 -7.18
C VAL A 74 12.71 -8.22 -7.58
N GLU A 75 14.01 -8.51 -7.66
CA GLU A 75 15.02 -7.53 -8.10
C GLU A 75 14.75 -7.06 -9.51
N VAL A 76 14.41 -7.97 -10.44
CA VAL A 76 14.04 -7.62 -11.81
C VAL A 76 12.80 -6.73 -11.84
N ALA A 77 11.74 -7.09 -11.09
CA ALA A 77 10.52 -6.29 -11.00
C ALA A 77 10.81 -4.89 -10.47
N LEU A 78 11.54 -4.78 -9.36
CA LEU A 78 11.87 -3.49 -8.74
C LEU A 78 12.75 -2.63 -9.65
N ALA A 79 13.74 -3.20 -10.35
CA ALA A 79 14.57 -2.47 -11.28
C ALA A 79 13.79 -1.90 -12.48
N GLN A 80 12.82 -2.65 -13.02
CA GLN A 80 11.93 -2.17 -14.06
C GLN A 80 11.02 -1.04 -13.55
N LEU A 81 10.47 -1.20 -12.33
CA LEU A 81 9.61 -0.23 -11.70
C LEU A 81 10.31 1.07 -11.41
N GLU A 82 11.53 1.04 -10.89
CA GLU A 82 12.27 2.23 -10.47
C GLU A 82 12.42 3.24 -11.60
N ASN A 83 12.71 2.76 -12.81
CA ASN A 83 12.82 3.60 -14.00
C ASN A 83 11.49 4.28 -14.36
N GLU A 84 10.38 3.56 -14.34
CA GLU A 84 9.07 4.09 -14.70
C GLU A 84 8.49 5.01 -13.60
N VAL A 85 8.66 4.62 -12.35
CA VAL A 85 8.21 5.37 -11.18
C VAL A 85 8.94 6.71 -11.09
N SER A 86 10.25 6.72 -11.31
CA SER A 86 11.06 7.94 -11.30
C SER A 86 10.63 8.94 -12.38
N ARG A 87 10.28 8.45 -13.58
CA ARG A 87 9.76 9.29 -14.68
C ARG A 87 8.42 9.93 -14.35
N SER A 88 7.60 9.27 -13.55
CA SER A 88 6.28 9.78 -13.14
C SER A 88 6.32 10.74 -11.95
N GLY A 89 7.51 11.02 -11.39
CA GLY A 89 7.68 11.86 -10.20
C GLY A 89 7.20 11.18 -8.91
N LEU A 90 7.05 9.87 -8.95
CA LEU A 90 6.70 9.04 -7.81
C LEU A 90 7.94 8.33 -7.26
N ARG A 91 7.78 7.68 -6.12
CA ARG A 91 8.79 6.80 -5.53
C ARG A 91 8.14 5.59 -4.92
N ILE A 92 8.87 4.47 -4.86
CA ILE A 92 8.46 3.28 -4.13
C ILE A 92 8.69 3.59 -2.65
N ALA A 93 7.62 3.74 -1.87
CA ALA A 93 7.67 4.19 -0.49
C ALA A 93 7.02 3.21 0.49
N GLY A 94 6.62 2.03 0.03
CA GLY A 94 6.04 1.01 0.88
C GLY A 94 5.87 -0.31 0.16
N PHE A 95 5.47 -1.30 0.92
CA PHE A 95 5.20 -2.65 0.46
C PHE A 95 3.89 -3.15 1.07
N TYR A 96 3.12 -3.91 0.32
CA TYR A 96 1.93 -4.57 0.85
C TYR A 96 1.94 -6.06 0.57
N HIS A 97 1.30 -6.80 1.45
CA HIS A 97 1.12 -8.24 1.29
C HIS A 97 -0.22 -8.70 1.87
N ALA A 98 -0.66 -9.89 1.44
CA ALA A 98 -1.69 -10.68 2.11
C ALA A 98 -1.25 -12.14 2.14
N HIS A 99 -1.68 -12.85 3.16
CA HIS A 99 -1.43 -14.28 3.30
C HIS A 99 -2.48 -15.11 2.55
N ASP A 100 -2.09 -16.30 2.09
CA ASP A 100 -2.98 -17.36 1.61
C ASP A 100 -3.88 -17.92 2.73
N ASN A 101 -3.40 -17.88 3.98
CA ASN A 101 -4.18 -18.24 5.14
C ASN A 101 -4.98 -17.03 5.64
N LEU A 102 -6.31 -17.07 5.44
CA LEU A 102 -7.24 -16.02 5.86
C LEU A 102 -7.20 -15.69 7.37
N ARG A 103 -6.64 -16.56 8.21
CA ARG A 103 -6.56 -16.36 9.66
C ARG A 103 -5.24 -15.74 10.10
N ASP A 104 -4.29 -15.64 9.19
CA ASP A 104 -2.95 -15.18 9.48
C ASP A 104 -2.72 -13.76 8.92
N ASN A 105 -2.38 -12.85 9.81
CA ASN A 105 -2.07 -11.45 9.49
C ASN A 105 -0.65 -11.09 9.96
N HIS A 106 0.22 -12.08 10.19
CA HIS A 106 1.61 -11.77 10.57
C HIS A 106 2.39 -11.28 9.34
N VAL A 107 3.44 -10.53 9.58
CA VAL A 107 4.37 -10.11 8.52
C VAL A 107 5.35 -11.25 8.28
N ASP A 108 5.34 -11.82 7.08
CA ASP A 108 6.31 -12.84 6.71
C ASP A 108 7.73 -12.26 6.54
N THR A 109 8.73 -13.12 6.70
CA THR A 109 10.15 -12.70 6.67
C THR A 109 10.57 -12.13 5.31
N PHE A 110 9.94 -12.57 4.22
CA PHE A 110 10.25 -12.09 2.87
C PHE A 110 9.72 -10.66 2.69
N SER A 111 8.44 -10.42 3.01
CA SER A 111 7.83 -9.09 2.97
C SER A 111 8.57 -8.10 3.86
N GLN A 112 9.01 -8.56 5.05
CA GLN A 112 9.79 -7.73 5.96
C GLN A 112 11.13 -7.31 5.33
N LYS A 113 11.89 -8.23 4.75
CA LYS A 113 13.19 -7.92 4.12
C LYS A 113 13.06 -6.92 2.96
N ILE A 114 12.01 -7.02 2.15
CA ILE A 114 11.78 -6.06 1.07
C ILE A 114 11.42 -4.69 1.65
N ALA A 115 10.53 -4.65 2.63
CA ALA A 115 10.16 -3.42 3.30
C ALA A 115 11.35 -2.75 4.01
N ASP A 116 12.24 -3.54 4.64
CA ASP A 116 13.50 -3.06 5.24
C ASP A 116 14.37 -2.38 4.18
N LYS A 117 14.51 -3.00 3.00
CA LYS A 117 15.29 -2.45 1.89
C LYS A 117 14.73 -1.13 1.37
N ILE A 118 13.40 -0.98 1.32
CA ILE A 118 12.75 0.28 0.97
C ILE A 118 12.98 1.31 2.08
N ALA A 119 12.88 0.91 3.35
CA ALA A 119 13.05 1.78 4.51
C ALA A 119 14.47 2.34 4.66
N GLU A 120 15.50 1.61 4.20
CA GLU A 120 16.88 2.12 4.14
C GLU A 120 17.00 3.42 3.32
N ASN A 121 16.19 3.54 2.27
CA ASN A 121 16.24 4.68 1.35
C ASN A 121 15.17 5.74 1.61
N ILE A 122 14.05 5.36 2.23
CA ILE A 122 12.88 6.24 2.40
C ILE A 122 12.40 6.21 3.85
N PRO A 123 12.73 7.26 4.63
CA PRO A 123 12.17 7.40 5.97
C PRO A 123 10.63 7.47 5.93
N GLY A 124 9.98 6.76 6.84
CA GLY A 124 8.52 6.70 6.89
C GLY A 124 7.90 5.65 5.96
N THR A 125 8.71 4.72 5.43
CA THR A 125 8.22 3.56 4.68
C THR A 125 7.13 2.83 5.43
N LEU A 126 6.10 2.42 4.70
CA LEU A 126 4.95 1.70 5.23
C LEU A 126 4.96 0.25 4.75
N LEU A 127 4.76 -0.67 5.68
CA LEU A 127 4.46 -2.06 5.39
C LEU A 127 3.00 -2.33 5.72
N VAL A 128 2.23 -2.79 4.73
CA VAL A 128 0.78 -2.99 4.84
C VAL A 128 0.46 -4.47 4.73
N THR A 129 -0.26 -5.00 5.72
CA THR A 129 -0.89 -6.32 5.63
C THR A 129 -2.36 -6.15 5.30
N ILE A 130 -2.85 -6.82 4.27
CA ILE A 130 -4.29 -6.88 3.98
C ILE A 130 -4.92 -7.90 4.91
N ASP A 131 -5.88 -7.45 5.73
CA ASP A 131 -6.64 -8.32 6.63
C ASP A 131 -7.72 -9.05 5.83
N SER A 132 -7.40 -10.27 5.41
CA SER A 132 -8.30 -11.11 4.61
C SER A 132 -9.62 -11.43 5.31
N LYS A 133 -9.69 -11.35 6.65
CA LYS A 133 -10.94 -11.52 7.41
C LYS A 133 -11.93 -10.39 7.17
N LYS A 134 -11.43 -9.19 6.86
CA LYS A 134 -12.24 -8.00 6.59
C LYS A 134 -12.54 -7.83 5.09
N LEU A 135 -11.93 -8.64 4.23
CA LEU A 135 -12.18 -8.59 2.80
C LEU A 135 -13.54 -9.19 2.51
N SER A 136 -14.50 -8.35 2.18
CA SER A 136 -15.86 -8.73 1.81
C SER A 136 -16.32 -7.95 0.58
N LEU A 137 -17.42 -8.37 -0.04
CA LEU A 137 -18.00 -7.61 -1.15
C LEU A 137 -18.53 -6.26 -0.70
N ASN A 138 -18.98 -6.16 0.56
CA ASN A 138 -19.44 -4.91 1.17
C ASN A 138 -18.44 -4.51 2.25
N LEU A 139 -17.57 -3.56 1.93
CA LEU A 139 -16.56 -3.07 2.85
C LEU A 139 -17.16 -1.98 3.73
N GLU A 140 -17.38 -2.27 5.00
CA GLU A 140 -17.82 -1.30 6.01
C GLU A 140 -16.65 -0.57 6.65
N ASN A 141 -15.51 -1.24 6.75
CA ASN A 141 -14.26 -0.70 7.30
C ASN A 141 -13.09 -1.07 6.40
N HIS A 142 -11.99 -0.34 6.50
CA HIS A 142 -10.79 -0.70 5.75
C HIS A 142 -10.19 -2.03 6.22
N ALA A 143 -9.69 -2.80 5.27
CA ALA A 143 -9.07 -4.11 5.50
C ALA A 143 -7.53 -4.01 5.55
N LEU A 144 -6.97 -2.95 6.12
CA LEU A 144 -5.53 -2.73 6.18
C LEU A 144 -5.04 -2.75 7.62
N ILE A 145 -3.88 -3.40 7.82
CA ILE A 145 -3.08 -3.38 9.03
C ILE A 145 -1.76 -2.72 8.67
N LEU A 146 -1.43 -1.60 9.30
CA LEU A 146 -0.22 -0.87 9.02
C LEU A 146 0.89 -1.24 9.99
N HIS A 147 2.10 -1.35 9.44
CA HIS A 147 3.32 -1.50 10.20
C HIS A 147 4.28 -0.39 9.78
N GLN A 148 4.81 0.33 10.75
CA GLN A 148 5.79 1.39 10.57
C GLN A 148 7.15 0.89 11.03
N HIS A 149 8.19 1.25 10.25
CA HIS A 149 9.57 1.00 10.63
C HIS A 149 9.99 1.95 11.77
N GLU A 150 10.41 1.39 12.88
CA GLU A 150 10.87 2.17 14.04
C GLU A 150 12.34 2.56 13.85
N THR A 151 12.58 3.84 13.68
CA THR A 151 13.92 4.39 13.50
C THR A 151 14.73 4.13 14.77
N GLY A 152 15.79 3.33 14.67
CA GLY A 152 16.70 2.99 15.77
C GLY A 152 16.60 1.55 16.28
N SER A 153 15.44 0.90 16.26
CA SER A 153 15.31 -0.52 16.63
C SER A 153 15.38 -1.47 15.43
N GLY A 154 15.16 -0.95 14.22
CA GLY A 154 15.05 -1.76 13.01
C GLY A 154 13.84 -2.69 13.00
N LYS A 155 12.85 -2.45 13.87
CA LYS A 155 11.67 -3.30 14.01
C LYS A 155 10.43 -2.64 13.39
N TRP A 156 9.54 -3.49 12.85
CA TRP A 156 8.24 -3.07 12.38
C TRP A 156 7.24 -3.11 13.54
N LYS A 157 6.67 -1.96 13.85
CA LYS A 157 5.65 -1.83 14.87
C LYS A 157 4.28 -1.68 14.22
N ARG A 158 3.34 -2.53 14.62
CA ARG A 158 1.96 -2.40 14.20
C ARG A 158 1.39 -1.09 14.73
N ARG A 159 0.76 -0.33 13.85
CA ARG A 159 0.00 0.85 14.22
C ARG A 159 -1.45 0.52 14.49
N GLU A 160 -2.01 1.13 15.53
CA GLU A 160 -3.43 0.99 15.82
C GLU A 160 -4.27 1.88 14.88
N GLY A 161 -5.51 1.44 14.62
CA GLY A 161 -6.36 1.84 13.50
C GLY A 161 -6.64 3.33 13.24
N SER A 162 -6.29 4.25 14.15
CA SER A 162 -6.51 5.70 13.96
C SER A 162 -5.48 6.41 13.09
N SER A 163 -4.39 5.75 12.74
CA SER A 163 -3.29 6.35 11.97
C SER A 163 -3.36 6.08 10.46
N VAL A 164 -4.39 5.36 9.99
CA VAL A 164 -4.66 5.16 8.56
C VAL A 164 -5.76 6.08 8.13
N ARG A 165 -5.47 6.95 7.22
CA ARG A 165 -6.47 7.77 6.57
C ARG A 165 -6.64 7.33 5.13
N LEU A 166 -7.85 6.95 4.74
CA LEU A 166 -8.17 6.78 3.33
C LEU A 166 -8.60 8.13 2.75
N GLU A 167 -8.15 8.42 1.55
CA GLU A 167 -8.68 9.55 0.78
C GLU A 167 -10.20 9.37 0.64
N HIS A 168 -10.98 10.26 1.26
CA HIS A 168 -12.44 10.18 1.26
C HIS A 168 -13.00 8.82 1.75
N ASP A 169 -12.74 8.44 3.00
CA ASP A 169 -13.03 7.11 3.58
C ASP A 169 -14.30 6.41 3.06
N GLY A 170 -15.46 7.03 3.24
CA GLY A 170 -16.74 6.44 2.82
C GLY A 170 -16.82 6.19 1.31
N VAL A 171 -16.33 7.12 0.49
CA VAL A 171 -16.33 7.00 -0.98
C VAL A 171 -15.33 5.92 -1.40
N THR A 172 -14.17 5.85 -0.77
CA THR A 172 -13.15 4.83 -1.06
C THR A 172 -13.68 3.42 -0.81
N LEU A 173 -14.35 3.20 0.33
CA LEU A 173 -14.95 1.91 0.66
C LEU A 173 -16.08 1.53 -0.30
N GLN A 174 -16.94 2.48 -0.66
CA GLN A 174 -17.98 2.27 -1.66
C GLN A 174 -17.40 1.93 -3.05
N CYS A 175 -16.37 2.65 -3.49
CA CYS A 175 -15.68 2.36 -4.74
C CYS A 175 -15.06 0.96 -4.75
N ALA A 176 -14.38 0.57 -3.67
CA ALA A 176 -13.79 -0.75 -3.56
C ALA A 176 -14.87 -1.85 -3.57
N SER A 177 -15.96 -1.68 -2.81
CA SER A 177 -17.10 -2.60 -2.85
C SER A 177 -17.68 -2.73 -4.25
N ALA A 178 -17.90 -1.62 -4.93
CA ALA A 178 -18.47 -1.62 -6.29
C ALA A 178 -17.56 -2.31 -7.32
N VAL A 179 -16.24 -2.13 -7.22
CA VAL A 179 -15.24 -2.81 -8.05
C VAL A 179 -15.25 -4.32 -7.82
N LEU A 180 -15.41 -4.76 -6.57
CA LEU A 180 -15.53 -6.16 -6.20
C LEU A 180 -16.83 -6.78 -6.72
N HIS A 181 -17.97 -6.13 -6.52
CA HIS A 181 -19.27 -6.58 -7.04
C HIS A 181 -19.29 -6.72 -8.56
N LYS A 182 -18.70 -5.75 -9.28
CA LYS A 182 -18.61 -5.77 -10.74
C LYS A 182 -17.53 -6.72 -11.27
N LYS A 183 -16.81 -7.41 -10.39
CA LYS A 183 -15.74 -8.36 -10.72
C LYS A 183 -14.60 -7.77 -11.57
N ILE A 184 -14.37 -6.46 -11.47
CA ILE A 184 -13.33 -5.75 -12.23
C ILE A 184 -11.93 -6.21 -11.78
N TYR A 185 -11.82 -6.79 -10.59
CA TYR A 185 -10.59 -7.40 -10.09
C TYR A 185 -10.00 -8.46 -11.05
N ARG A 186 -10.81 -9.04 -11.94
CA ARG A 186 -10.34 -9.99 -12.96
C ARG A 186 -9.39 -9.36 -13.98
N ASP A 187 -9.51 -8.05 -14.18
CA ASP A 187 -8.73 -7.31 -15.17
C ASP A 187 -7.40 -6.76 -14.59
N ILE A 188 -7.17 -6.91 -13.29
CA ILE A 188 -5.90 -6.49 -12.69
C ILE A 188 -4.78 -7.41 -13.17
N VAL A 189 -3.67 -6.82 -13.56
CA VAL A 189 -2.46 -7.54 -14.02
C VAL A 189 -1.37 -7.27 -13.00
N ASP A 190 -0.72 -8.30 -12.51
CA ASP A 190 0.47 -8.24 -11.70
C ASP A 190 1.72 -8.65 -12.50
N PHE A 191 2.87 -8.62 -11.87
CA PHE A 191 4.12 -8.97 -12.54
C PHE A 191 4.18 -10.45 -12.93
N ASP A 192 3.63 -11.37 -12.12
CA ASP A 192 3.58 -12.80 -12.47
C ASP A 192 2.78 -13.02 -13.76
N THR A 193 1.58 -12.42 -13.85
CA THR A 193 0.75 -12.49 -15.06
C THR A 193 1.48 -11.90 -16.28
N HIS A 194 2.26 -10.84 -16.09
CA HIS A 194 3.06 -10.26 -17.16
C HIS A 194 4.20 -11.18 -17.62
N LEU A 195 4.79 -11.96 -16.72
CA LEU A 195 5.80 -12.94 -17.08
C LEU A 195 5.23 -14.07 -17.94
N ASP A 196 3.99 -14.46 -17.68
CA ASP A 196 3.28 -15.47 -18.47
C ASP A 196 2.85 -14.92 -19.84
N ASP A 197 2.49 -13.65 -19.92
CA ASP A 197 2.12 -12.95 -21.14
C ASP A 197 2.71 -11.53 -21.18
N ILE A 198 3.83 -11.39 -21.84
CA ILE A 198 4.57 -10.13 -21.99
C ILE A 198 3.78 -9.02 -22.74
N ALA A 199 2.72 -9.38 -23.47
CA ALA A 199 1.86 -8.40 -24.12
C ALA A 199 1.01 -7.63 -23.05
N LEU A 200 0.88 -8.15 -21.84
CA LEU A 200 0.19 -7.51 -20.73
C LEU A 200 1.06 -6.44 -20.06
N VAL A 201 1.54 -5.45 -20.79
CA VAL A 201 2.36 -4.32 -20.28
C VAL A 201 1.62 -3.49 -19.22
N ARG A 202 0.32 -3.74 -19.00
CA ARG A 202 -0.54 -2.98 -18.09
C ARG A 202 -0.15 -3.05 -16.61
N TRP A 203 0.67 -3.99 -16.19
CA TRP A 203 1.08 -4.08 -14.80
C TRP A 203 1.87 -2.82 -14.34
N LEU A 204 2.72 -2.25 -15.22
CA LEU A 204 3.45 -1.01 -14.97
C LEU A 204 2.55 0.23 -15.01
N THR A 205 1.64 0.25 -15.99
CA THR A 205 0.86 1.43 -16.30
C THR A 205 -0.59 1.30 -15.91
N ALA A 206 -0.98 0.33 -15.07
CA ALA A 206 -2.36 0.09 -14.70
C ALA A 206 -3.08 1.36 -14.22
N ARG A 207 -3.13 2.35 -15.12
CA ARG A 207 -4.09 3.45 -15.12
C ARG A 207 -5.45 2.83 -15.43
N LEU A 208 -5.84 1.89 -14.56
CA LEU A 208 -7.25 1.60 -14.46
C LEU A 208 -7.88 2.95 -14.22
N ASN A 209 -8.70 3.41 -15.14
CA ASN A 209 -9.50 4.62 -14.96
C ASN A 209 -10.53 4.38 -13.86
N LEU A 210 -10.06 3.90 -12.69
CA LEU A 210 -10.86 3.68 -11.49
C LEU A 210 -11.57 4.97 -11.09
N ILE A 211 -10.93 6.12 -11.32
CA ILE A 211 -11.54 7.43 -11.07
C ILE A 211 -12.79 7.61 -11.94
N PHE A 212 -12.73 7.30 -13.23
CA PHE A 212 -13.91 7.36 -14.09
C PHE A 212 -14.98 6.34 -13.71
N LEU A 213 -14.55 5.17 -13.24
CA LEU A 213 -15.48 4.13 -12.79
C LEU A 213 -16.13 4.51 -11.46
N CYS A 214 -15.38 5.05 -10.50
CA CYS A 214 -15.92 5.55 -9.24
C CYS A 214 -16.89 6.71 -9.46
N PHE A 215 -16.54 7.69 -10.32
CA PHE A 215 -17.46 8.79 -10.66
C PHE A 215 -18.74 8.33 -11.39
N ARG A 216 -18.70 7.27 -12.18
CA ARG A 216 -19.91 6.69 -12.78
C ARG A 216 -20.78 5.94 -11.76
N ILE A 217 -20.18 5.37 -10.73
CA ILE A 217 -20.89 4.57 -9.72
C ILE A 217 -21.55 5.47 -8.68
N THR A 218 -20.93 6.58 -8.29
CA THR A 218 -21.48 7.53 -7.30
C THR A 218 -22.57 8.45 -7.88
N ARG A 219 -22.81 8.44 -9.20
CA ARG A 219 -23.89 9.21 -9.87
C ARG A 219 -25.12 8.36 -10.23
N MET A 220 -25.17 7.11 -9.86
CA MET A 220 -26.35 6.23 -9.94
C MET A 220 -26.94 6.00 -8.56
#